data_81b95cda256cd8aacb5d94ad89baf8ee
#
_entry.id   81b95cda256cd8aacb5d94ad89baf8ee
#
_cell.length_a   1.000
_cell.length_b   1.000
_cell.length_c   1.000
_cell.angle_alpha   90.00
_cell.angle_beta   90.00
_cell.angle_gamma   90.00
#
_symmetry.space_group_name_H-M   'P 1'
#
loop_
_entity.id
_entity.type
_entity.pdbx_description
1 polymer ?
#
loop_
_entity_poly.entity_id
_entity_poly.type
_entity_poly.pdbx_seq_one_letter_code
_entity_poly.pdbx_strand_id
1 'polypeptide(L)'
;MKRMLSLILAFAISCASLAVFAEGGYSVSDWAKEELKKAEEMKIIPESLLTADLREDITRAEFAAVSVKLYEYLSKETAKKTEENPFEDTADEYVLKAYNLGLTTGTSEKEFSPDGVLTREQAATMLTRVYKKITVKEWSIDNDADLTYDEGEKFADDESISSWAKASVYFMASKGIIKGVGDNKFAPKNFTDEEKSSGYANASREQAILMAVRMTKLDIKKTDAAENDNPDPYAAGNQNLENVSEKNAYTVAFIGGSLTEGGAMWIAATAGELKKKMPDKEIVTINAGKGGTGSEYGAARFMTDVGAYEPDMVVIEFAVNDSGTNEKGHKAYMESMVRQAKNLSKEPTVIFLYAPIPAEKDDASYKTWLQGVAWKEEIAKHYGIKSINVYDYMQEDYNNIKEEKGYKTFTDYLKKMYQQSGSGFNVHGGYGKYAEAIKKAFEEDYDGCMAKPKDVGVYYAAEKKLVEAKYNFLTVDSAEMRYAGDWKTYDANYKFETSDANATIPEKHYKYPFFTHGIKQAMKTKAGFGFYTKAGSFSLNFTAATVGSTAKVYLDDAKTEYASLSCYSPYHGVNYMTKWVDLPNDGKKHKVIIIVDKPTTSNYVFRFGGVFERFYN
;
A
#
# COMPACT_ATOMS: atom_id res chain seq x y z
N MET A 1 18.40 39.53 -80.01
CA MET A 1 17.71 40.15 -78.89
C MET A 1 17.27 39.02 -77.99
N LYS A 2 17.88 38.97 -76.81
CA LYS A 2 17.93 37.81 -75.90
C LYS A 2 16.57 37.60 -75.19
N ARG A 3 16.03 36.43 -75.32
CA ARG A 3 14.91 35.94 -74.54
C ARG A 3 15.47 35.21 -73.33
N MET A 4 15.22 35.73 -72.15
CA MET A 4 15.38 35.00 -70.91
C MET A 4 14.22 34.02 -70.73
N LEU A 5 14.53 32.74 -70.79
CA LEU A 5 13.63 31.66 -70.42
C LEU A 5 13.69 31.56 -68.91
N SER A 6 12.61 31.92 -68.22
CA SER A 6 12.42 31.63 -66.82
C SER A 6 12.02 30.15 -66.69
N LEU A 7 12.95 29.33 -66.27
CA LEU A 7 12.65 27.98 -65.79
C LEU A 7 12.12 28.09 -64.37
N ILE A 8 10.83 27.91 -64.19
CA ILE A 8 10.25 27.64 -62.88
C ILE A 8 10.60 26.20 -62.58
N LEU A 9 11.67 26.00 -61.83
CA LEU A 9 12.00 24.74 -61.22
C LEU A 9 11.12 24.61 -59.99
N ALA A 10 10.04 23.84 -60.10
CA ALA A 10 9.26 23.40 -58.97
C ALA A 10 10.18 22.47 -58.15
N PHE A 11 10.77 23.01 -57.10
CA PHE A 11 11.44 22.22 -56.07
C PHE A 11 10.33 21.54 -55.26
N ALA A 12 9.97 20.32 -55.67
CA ALA A 12 9.33 19.40 -54.73
C ALA A 12 10.37 19.10 -53.67
N ILE A 13 10.27 19.79 -52.53
CA ILE A 13 11.00 19.42 -51.32
C ILE A 13 10.32 18.15 -50.83
N SER A 14 10.78 17.02 -51.37
CA SER A 14 10.67 15.75 -50.68
C SER A 14 11.43 15.93 -49.37
N CYS A 15 10.71 16.02 -48.26
CA CYS A 15 11.29 15.83 -46.94
C CYS A 15 11.73 14.36 -46.78
N ALA A 16 12.71 13.95 -47.54
CA ALA A 16 13.56 12.86 -47.16
C ALA A 16 14.45 13.40 -46.04
N SER A 17 14.08 13.19 -44.82
CA SER A 17 14.96 13.41 -43.68
C SER A 17 16.23 12.61 -43.93
N LEU A 18 17.32 13.30 -44.28
CA LEU A 18 18.63 12.67 -44.36
C LEU A 18 18.95 12.12 -42.97
N ALA A 19 18.93 10.80 -42.86
CA ALA A 19 19.47 10.12 -41.69
C ALA A 19 20.93 10.53 -41.57
N VAL A 20 21.29 11.23 -40.50
CA VAL A 20 22.68 11.54 -40.23
C VAL A 20 23.15 10.49 -39.24
N PHE A 21 24.19 9.75 -39.65
CA PHE A 21 24.84 8.79 -38.76
C PHE A 21 25.60 9.54 -37.67
N ALA A 22 25.32 9.20 -36.41
CA ALA A 22 26.16 9.55 -35.29
C ALA A 22 27.39 8.62 -35.24
N GLU A 23 28.38 8.93 -34.44
CA GLU A 23 29.62 8.11 -34.30
C GLU A 23 29.32 6.65 -33.90
N GLY A 24 28.13 6.36 -33.32
CA GLY A 24 27.68 5.00 -32.98
C GLY A 24 27.04 4.18 -34.10
N GLY A 25 26.83 4.73 -35.30
CA GLY A 25 26.26 4.02 -36.44
C GLY A 25 24.72 3.94 -36.49
N TYR A 26 23.98 4.49 -35.54
CA TYR A 26 22.52 4.56 -35.50
C TYR A 26 21.96 5.79 -36.25
N SER A 27 20.73 5.70 -36.71
CA SER A 27 20.02 6.80 -37.38
C SER A 27 19.15 7.58 -36.37
N VAL A 28 19.19 8.92 -36.39
CA VAL A 28 18.50 9.78 -35.43
C VAL A 28 17.93 11.03 -36.10
N SER A 29 16.95 11.65 -35.44
CA SER A 29 16.45 12.97 -35.77
C SER A 29 17.44 14.07 -35.34
N ASP A 30 17.49 15.17 -36.09
CA ASP A 30 18.41 16.29 -35.80
C ASP A 30 18.22 16.88 -34.41
N TRP A 31 17.00 16.95 -33.92
CA TRP A 31 16.70 17.48 -32.58
C TRP A 31 17.18 16.59 -31.45
N ALA A 32 17.44 15.30 -31.68
CA ALA A 32 17.82 14.33 -30.66
C ALA A 32 19.35 14.13 -30.55
N LYS A 33 20.12 14.53 -31.56
CA LYS A 33 21.56 14.24 -31.70
C LYS A 33 22.40 14.54 -30.48
N GLU A 34 22.28 15.76 -29.94
CA GLU A 34 23.14 16.19 -28.82
C GLU A 34 22.84 15.43 -27.52
N GLU A 35 21.57 15.15 -27.25
CA GLU A 35 21.22 14.40 -26.04
C GLU A 35 21.54 12.90 -26.20
N LEU A 36 21.39 12.33 -27.41
CA LEU A 36 21.76 10.94 -27.68
C LEU A 36 23.28 10.72 -27.61
N LYS A 37 24.10 11.69 -28.03
CA LYS A 37 25.54 11.63 -27.81
C LYS A 37 25.88 11.51 -26.30
N LYS A 38 25.19 12.22 -25.44
CA LYS A 38 25.33 12.07 -23.98
C LYS A 38 24.89 10.69 -23.50
N ALA A 39 23.81 10.14 -24.07
CA ALA A 39 23.36 8.79 -23.74
C ALA A 39 24.41 7.72 -24.10
N GLU A 40 25.10 7.90 -25.22
CA GLU A 40 26.19 7.03 -25.64
C GLU A 40 27.40 7.14 -24.69
N GLU A 41 27.83 8.35 -24.36
CA GLU A 41 28.91 8.61 -23.39
C GLU A 41 28.57 8.00 -22.00
N MET A 42 27.32 8.05 -21.60
CA MET A 42 26.81 7.45 -20.36
C MET A 42 26.60 5.93 -20.47
N LYS A 43 26.72 5.33 -21.67
CA LYS A 43 26.44 3.91 -21.95
C LYS A 43 25.00 3.48 -21.60
N ILE A 44 24.04 4.39 -21.79
CA ILE A 44 22.61 4.13 -21.56
C ILE A 44 21.97 3.51 -22.80
N ILE A 45 22.55 3.69 -23.98
CA ILE A 45 22.05 3.06 -25.21
C ILE A 45 22.44 1.57 -25.17
N PRO A 46 21.46 0.64 -25.19
CA PRO A 46 21.76 -0.79 -25.29
C PRO A 46 22.54 -1.13 -26.57
N GLU A 47 23.36 -2.15 -26.52
CA GLU A 47 24.19 -2.59 -27.65
C GLU A 47 23.36 -2.91 -28.89
N SER A 48 22.16 -3.47 -28.72
CA SER A 48 21.22 -3.78 -29.81
C SER A 48 20.71 -2.54 -30.57
N LEU A 49 20.76 -1.36 -29.94
CA LEU A 49 20.29 -0.11 -30.54
C LEU A 49 21.42 0.74 -31.15
N LEU A 50 22.68 0.37 -30.98
CA LEU A 50 23.82 1.14 -31.52
C LEU A 50 23.91 1.15 -33.04
N THR A 51 23.16 0.31 -33.73
CA THR A 51 23.08 0.24 -35.20
C THR A 51 21.67 0.33 -35.75
N ALA A 52 20.69 0.67 -34.88
CA ALA A 52 19.28 0.73 -35.22
C ALA A 52 18.86 2.09 -35.77
N ASP A 53 17.69 2.16 -36.41
CA ASP A 53 17.00 3.42 -36.64
C ASP A 53 16.25 3.82 -35.33
N LEU A 54 16.75 4.82 -34.63
CA LEU A 54 16.19 5.26 -33.36
C LEU A 54 14.90 6.07 -33.50
N ARG A 55 14.49 6.38 -34.71
CA ARG A 55 13.21 7.06 -35.00
C ARG A 55 12.01 6.12 -34.99
N GLU A 56 12.28 4.83 -35.14
CA GLU A 56 11.27 3.78 -35.11
C GLU A 56 10.73 3.58 -33.68
N ASP A 57 9.54 2.98 -33.58
CA ASP A 57 8.92 2.64 -32.31
C ASP A 57 9.78 1.70 -31.47
N ILE A 58 9.85 1.93 -30.17
CA ILE A 58 10.58 1.07 -29.24
C ILE A 58 9.74 -0.12 -28.83
N THR A 59 10.33 -1.30 -28.83
CA THR A 59 9.69 -2.51 -28.29
C THR A 59 9.81 -2.60 -26.77
N ARG A 60 9.01 -3.46 -26.16
CA ARG A 60 9.04 -3.72 -24.72
C ARG A 60 10.40 -4.27 -24.27
N ALA A 61 11.02 -5.16 -25.06
CA ALA A 61 12.35 -5.71 -24.75
C ALA A 61 13.44 -4.63 -24.83
N GLU A 62 13.41 -3.81 -25.88
CA GLU A 62 14.36 -2.69 -26.03
C GLU A 62 14.24 -1.68 -24.88
N PHE A 63 13.02 -1.36 -24.46
CA PHE A 63 12.83 -0.43 -23.33
C PHE A 63 13.22 -1.04 -21.99
N ALA A 64 13.03 -2.35 -21.81
CA ALA A 64 13.58 -3.05 -20.65
C ALA A 64 15.11 -2.93 -20.60
N ALA A 65 15.79 -3.06 -21.74
CA ALA A 65 17.24 -2.87 -21.84
C ALA A 65 17.66 -1.42 -21.52
N VAL A 66 16.97 -0.40 -22.05
CA VAL A 66 17.21 1.02 -21.70
C VAL A 66 17.02 1.25 -20.21
N SER A 67 15.97 0.69 -19.62
CA SER A 67 15.66 0.84 -18.19
C SER A 67 16.74 0.21 -17.29
N VAL A 68 17.25 -0.97 -17.67
CA VAL A 68 18.36 -1.64 -16.96
C VAL A 68 19.64 -0.83 -17.08
N LYS A 69 20.01 -0.35 -18.26
CA LYS A 69 21.18 0.49 -18.49
C LYS A 69 21.10 1.78 -17.65
N LEU A 70 19.93 2.39 -17.61
CA LEU A 70 19.70 3.56 -16.76
C LEU A 70 19.88 3.24 -15.27
N TYR A 71 19.31 2.11 -14.80
CA TYR A 71 19.51 1.65 -13.44
C TYR A 71 21.00 1.45 -13.12
N GLU A 72 21.73 0.72 -13.98
CA GLU A 72 23.17 0.46 -13.79
C GLU A 72 23.98 1.75 -13.78
N TYR A 73 23.62 2.71 -14.64
CA TYR A 73 24.29 4.02 -14.66
C TYR A 73 24.05 4.82 -13.37
N LEU A 74 22.84 4.86 -12.88
CA LEU A 74 22.45 5.66 -11.70
C LEU A 74 22.87 5.00 -10.39
N SER A 75 22.68 3.69 -10.25
CA SER A 75 22.98 2.95 -9.01
C SER A 75 24.48 2.62 -8.87
N LYS A 76 25.23 2.61 -9.98
CA LYS A 76 26.59 2.05 -10.08
C LYS A 76 26.70 0.56 -9.73
N GLU A 77 25.58 -0.14 -9.81
CA GLU A 77 25.49 -1.58 -9.57
C GLU A 77 25.18 -2.32 -10.86
N THR A 78 25.74 -3.51 -11.05
CA THR A 78 25.41 -4.38 -12.20
C THR A 78 24.15 -5.16 -11.91
N ALA A 79 23.15 -5.03 -12.77
CA ALA A 79 21.90 -5.78 -12.65
C ALA A 79 22.11 -7.28 -12.87
N LYS A 80 21.52 -8.08 -12.01
CA LYS A 80 21.52 -9.55 -12.13
C LYS A 80 20.21 -10.01 -12.78
N LYS A 81 20.30 -11.02 -13.63
CA LYS A 81 19.09 -11.68 -14.13
C LYS A 81 18.48 -12.59 -13.08
N THR A 82 17.18 -12.90 -13.23
CA THR A 82 16.53 -13.92 -12.40
C THR A 82 17.16 -15.32 -12.62
N GLU A 83 17.16 -16.16 -11.60
CA GLU A 83 17.70 -17.52 -11.67
C GLU A 83 16.81 -18.41 -12.57
N GLU A 84 15.49 -18.26 -12.47
CA GLU A 84 14.52 -18.97 -13.29
C GLU A 84 13.86 -17.99 -14.27
N ASN A 85 13.72 -18.39 -15.51
CA ASN A 85 13.02 -17.59 -16.51
C ASN A 85 11.50 -17.75 -16.31
N PRO A 86 10.76 -16.68 -15.95
CA PRO A 86 9.32 -16.75 -15.79
C PRO A 86 8.56 -16.74 -17.12
N PHE A 87 9.22 -16.38 -18.25
CA PHE A 87 8.59 -16.18 -19.54
C PHE A 87 8.86 -17.33 -20.51
N GLU A 88 7.84 -17.73 -21.25
CA GLU A 88 7.94 -18.75 -22.30
C GLU A 88 8.30 -18.13 -23.66
N ASP A 89 8.06 -16.83 -23.87
CA ASP A 89 8.19 -16.12 -25.14
C ASP A 89 9.50 -15.34 -25.29
N THR A 90 10.35 -15.29 -24.28
CA THR A 90 11.65 -14.63 -24.34
C THR A 90 12.67 -15.22 -23.36
N ALA A 91 13.94 -15.16 -23.76
CA ALA A 91 15.08 -15.43 -22.90
C ALA A 91 16.08 -14.26 -22.92
N ASP A 92 15.63 -13.08 -23.34
CA ASP A 92 16.46 -11.89 -23.41
C ASP A 92 17.01 -11.51 -22.03
N GLU A 93 18.33 -11.33 -21.96
CA GLU A 93 19.02 -11.08 -20.70
C GLU A 93 18.55 -9.77 -20.03
N TYR A 94 18.29 -8.71 -20.80
CA TYR A 94 17.84 -7.44 -20.24
C TYR A 94 16.40 -7.51 -19.76
N VAL A 95 15.55 -8.28 -20.42
CA VAL A 95 14.19 -8.56 -19.95
C VAL A 95 14.24 -9.27 -18.59
N LEU A 96 15.09 -10.30 -18.46
CA LEU A 96 15.25 -11.05 -17.22
C LEU A 96 15.88 -10.20 -16.09
N LYS A 97 16.80 -9.29 -16.43
CA LYS A 97 17.34 -8.29 -15.48
C LYS A 97 16.27 -7.29 -15.04
N ALA A 98 15.48 -6.74 -15.97
CA ALA A 98 14.42 -5.81 -15.66
C ALA A 98 13.33 -6.44 -14.79
N TYR A 99 13.00 -7.70 -15.03
CA TYR A 99 12.08 -8.48 -14.20
C TYR A 99 12.65 -8.68 -12.78
N ASN A 100 13.89 -9.11 -12.66
CA ASN A 100 14.53 -9.32 -11.35
C ASN A 100 14.66 -8.03 -10.53
N LEU A 101 14.84 -6.89 -11.19
CA LEU A 101 14.82 -5.57 -10.55
C LEU A 101 13.41 -5.10 -10.16
N GLY A 102 12.36 -5.75 -10.66
CA GLY A 102 10.97 -5.33 -10.48
C GLY A 102 10.55 -4.16 -11.39
N LEU A 103 11.33 -3.81 -12.41
CA LEU A 103 11.01 -2.69 -13.31
C LEU A 103 9.82 -3.01 -14.22
N THR A 104 9.61 -4.28 -14.50
CA THR A 104 8.54 -4.78 -15.35
C THR A 104 7.96 -6.09 -14.83
N THR A 105 6.71 -6.36 -15.22
CA THR A 105 6.06 -7.67 -15.12
C THR A 105 5.80 -8.17 -16.54
N GLY A 106 5.37 -9.39 -16.71
CA GLY A 106 4.88 -9.88 -18.00
C GLY A 106 3.59 -9.17 -18.45
N THR A 107 3.15 -9.47 -19.65
CA THR A 107 1.79 -9.18 -20.13
C THR A 107 0.79 -10.22 -19.62
N SER A 108 1.30 -11.39 -19.23
CA SER A 108 0.61 -12.44 -18.48
C SER A 108 1.58 -13.14 -17.53
N GLU A 109 1.14 -14.17 -16.81
CA GLU A 109 2.01 -14.93 -15.90
C GLU A 109 3.24 -15.56 -16.58
N LYS A 110 3.16 -15.83 -17.92
CA LYS A 110 4.19 -16.54 -18.67
C LYS A 110 4.68 -15.83 -19.93
N GLU A 111 4.11 -14.70 -20.25
CA GLU A 111 4.45 -13.95 -21.47
C GLU A 111 4.91 -12.54 -21.15
N PHE A 112 5.96 -12.13 -21.81
CA PHE A 112 6.51 -10.77 -21.74
C PHE A 112 6.08 -9.90 -22.92
N SER A 113 5.83 -10.51 -24.08
CA SER A 113 5.58 -9.87 -25.38
C SER A 113 6.74 -8.96 -25.81
N PRO A 114 7.94 -9.50 -26.05
CA PRO A 114 9.18 -8.74 -26.25
C PRO A 114 9.11 -7.76 -27.42
N ASP A 115 8.47 -8.15 -28.53
CA ASP A 115 8.33 -7.36 -29.76
C ASP A 115 7.12 -6.41 -29.72
N GLY A 116 6.33 -6.43 -28.65
CA GLY A 116 5.20 -5.52 -28.49
C GLY A 116 5.67 -4.08 -28.39
N VAL A 117 5.00 -3.16 -29.09
CA VAL A 117 5.30 -1.73 -29.03
C VAL A 117 4.92 -1.15 -27.67
N LEU A 118 5.80 -0.33 -27.12
CA LEU A 118 5.60 0.27 -25.80
C LEU A 118 4.81 1.58 -25.91
N THR A 119 3.76 1.71 -25.09
CA THR A 119 3.01 2.96 -24.99
C THR A 119 3.68 3.96 -24.05
N ARG A 120 3.33 5.25 -24.19
CA ARG A 120 3.91 6.32 -23.36
C ARG A 120 3.57 6.17 -21.88
N GLU A 121 2.38 5.66 -21.53
CA GLU A 121 2.03 5.41 -20.11
C GLU A 121 2.81 4.23 -19.52
N GLN A 122 3.13 3.22 -20.32
CA GLN A 122 4.00 2.11 -19.89
C GLN A 122 5.45 2.58 -19.70
N ALA A 123 5.95 3.43 -20.60
CA ALA A 123 7.28 4.04 -20.43
C ALA A 123 7.38 4.86 -19.14
N ALA A 124 6.39 5.69 -18.86
CA ALA A 124 6.33 6.47 -17.63
C ALA A 124 6.40 5.58 -16.38
N THR A 125 5.64 4.48 -16.38
CA THR A 125 5.60 3.54 -15.25
C THR A 125 6.94 2.84 -15.04
N MET A 126 7.56 2.34 -16.10
CA MET A 126 8.87 1.67 -15.98
C MET A 126 9.97 2.61 -15.50
N LEU A 127 10.01 3.85 -15.99
CA LEU A 127 10.98 4.86 -15.53
C LEU A 127 10.74 5.26 -14.07
N THR A 128 9.48 5.39 -13.66
CA THR A 128 9.14 5.63 -12.25
C THR A 128 9.64 4.50 -11.36
N ARG A 129 9.56 3.26 -11.82
CA ARG A 129 10.09 2.09 -11.10
C ARG A 129 11.62 2.08 -11.03
N VAL A 130 12.31 2.53 -12.09
CA VAL A 130 13.78 2.75 -12.02
C VAL A 130 14.10 3.77 -10.93
N TYR A 131 13.39 4.90 -10.91
CA TYR A 131 13.56 5.92 -9.88
C TYR A 131 13.34 5.35 -8.48
N LYS A 132 12.23 4.66 -8.26
CA LYS A 132 11.88 4.03 -6.99
C LYS A 132 12.94 3.00 -6.56
N LYS A 133 13.41 2.15 -7.49
CA LYS A 133 14.42 1.13 -7.21
C LYS A 133 15.73 1.72 -6.68
N ILE A 134 16.03 2.95 -7.07
CA ILE A 134 17.26 3.63 -6.65
C ILE A 134 17.05 4.47 -5.38
N THR A 135 15.92 5.16 -5.29
CA THR A 135 15.68 6.16 -4.24
C THR A 135 14.88 5.61 -3.07
N VAL A 136 14.05 4.61 -3.29
CA VAL A 136 13.23 4.02 -2.22
C VAL A 136 13.94 2.76 -1.71
N LYS A 137 14.33 2.79 -0.45
CA LYS A 137 15.01 1.67 0.19
C LYS A 137 14.12 0.42 0.12
N GLU A 138 14.70 -0.70 -0.32
CA GLU A 138 14.02 -2.00 -0.41
C GLU A 138 12.77 -2.01 -1.31
N TRP A 139 12.66 -1.06 -2.24
CA TRP A 139 11.55 -1.06 -3.18
C TRP A 139 11.49 -2.35 -4.00
N SER A 140 10.29 -2.90 -4.14
CA SER A 140 9.97 -3.99 -5.03
C SER A 140 8.68 -3.69 -5.79
N ILE A 141 8.44 -4.41 -6.89
CA ILE A 141 7.22 -4.22 -7.69
C ILE A 141 5.96 -4.63 -6.94
N ASP A 142 6.09 -5.49 -5.93
CA ASP A 142 4.97 -5.95 -5.11
C ASP A 142 4.51 -4.89 -4.10
N ASN A 143 5.35 -3.88 -3.85
CA ASN A 143 5.05 -2.71 -3.01
C ASN A 143 5.22 -1.40 -3.78
N ASP A 144 4.74 -1.35 -5.01
CA ASP A 144 4.89 -0.21 -5.93
C ASP A 144 3.96 0.97 -5.57
N ALA A 145 4.15 1.54 -4.36
CA ALA A 145 3.39 2.71 -3.92
C ALA A 145 3.68 3.95 -4.77
N ASP A 146 2.68 4.79 -4.95
CA ASP A 146 2.80 6.01 -5.72
C ASP A 146 3.75 7.01 -5.06
N LEU A 147 4.58 7.66 -5.87
CA LEU A 147 5.42 8.75 -5.43
C LEU A 147 4.60 10.04 -5.34
N THR A 148 4.89 10.86 -4.35
CA THR A 148 4.32 12.21 -4.27
C THR A 148 4.92 13.08 -5.38
N TYR A 149 4.10 13.93 -5.97
CA TYR A 149 4.51 14.90 -7.00
C TYR A 149 3.75 16.21 -6.80
N ASP A 150 4.34 17.30 -7.28
CA ASP A 150 3.64 18.58 -7.30
C ASP A 150 2.52 18.52 -8.34
N GLU A 151 1.28 18.69 -7.89
CA GLU A 151 0.14 18.70 -8.78
C GLU A 151 0.20 19.95 -9.66
N GLY A 152 0.62 19.77 -10.92
CA GLY A 152 0.53 20.76 -11.96
C GLY A 152 -0.85 20.75 -12.64
N GLU A 153 -0.94 21.48 -13.78
CA GLU A 153 -2.11 21.41 -14.63
C GLU A 153 -2.28 19.99 -15.20
N LYS A 154 -3.49 19.45 -15.14
CA LYS A 154 -3.81 18.14 -15.70
C LYS A 154 -3.72 18.15 -17.22
N PHE A 155 -3.30 17.03 -17.78
CA PHE A 155 -3.36 16.83 -19.22
C PHE A 155 -4.82 16.84 -19.70
N ALA A 156 -5.04 17.39 -20.90
CA ALA A 156 -6.37 17.48 -21.49
C ALA A 156 -7.04 16.11 -21.72
N ASP A 157 -6.24 15.06 -21.82
CA ASP A 157 -6.64 13.66 -21.97
C ASP A 157 -6.42 12.83 -20.68
N ASP A 158 -6.46 13.49 -19.51
CA ASP A 158 -6.26 12.86 -18.19
C ASP A 158 -7.14 11.63 -17.96
N GLU A 159 -8.39 11.67 -18.41
CA GLU A 159 -9.33 10.55 -18.27
C GLU A 159 -8.93 9.32 -19.10
N SER A 160 -8.12 9.51 -20.13
CA SER A 160 -7.61 8.45 -21.00
C SER A 160 -6.40 7.73 -20.42
N ILE A 161 -5.72 8.32 -19.43
CA ILE A 161 -4.60 7.70 -18.73
C ILE A 161 -5.12 6.57 -17.84
N SER A 162 -4.54 5.38 -17.98
CA SER A 162 -4.91 4.23 -17.15
C SER A 162 -4.66 4.53 -15.67
N SER A 163 -5.57 4.09 -14.79
CA SER A 163 -5.48 4.35 -13.34
C SER A 163 -4.16 3.88 -12.73
N TRP A 164 -3.65 2.74 -13.17
CA TRP A 164 -2.37 2.17 -12.72
C TRP A 164 -1.14 2.97 -13.17
N ALA A 165 -1.26 3.78 -14.24
CA ALA A 165 -0.15 4.59 -14.77
C ALA A 165 -0.20 6.05 -14.32
N LYS A 166 -1.37 6.52 -13.87
CA LYS A 166 -1.66 7.94 -13.66
C LYS A 166 -0.65 8.62 -12.73
N ALA A 167 -0.36 8.05 -11.58
CA ALA A 167 0.62 8.58 -10.64
C ALA A 167 2.03 8.65 -11.25
N SER A 168 2.45 7.61 -11.97
CA SER A 168 3.74 7.58 -12.66
C SER A 168 3.84 8.62 -13.77
N VAL A 169 2.77 8.82 -14.54
CA VAL A 169 2.71 9.84 -15.60
C VAL A 169 2.91 11.24 -15.00
N TYR A 170 2.15 11.58 -13.97
CA TYR A 170 2.25 12.91 -13.35
C TYR A 170 3.55 13.11 -12.58
N PHE A 171 4.07 12.06 -11.92
CA PHE A 171 5.39 12.13 -11.31
C PHE A 171 6.48 12.42 -12.35
N MET A 172 6.51 11.70 -13.47
CA MET A 172 7.49 11.93 -14.52
C MET A 172 7.30 13.28 -15.22
N ALA A 173 6.07 13.75 -15.34
CA ALA A 173 5.77 15.08 -15.88
C ALA A 173 6.23 16.20 -14.93
N SER A 174 5.96 16.10 -13.62
CA SER A 174 6.40 17.07 -12.62
C SER A 174 7.93 17.20 -12.54
N LYS A 175 8.65 16.11 -12.84
CA LYS A 175 10.13 16.10 -12.93
C LYS A 175 10.67 16.54 -14.30
N GLY A 176 9.80 16.90 -15.24
CA GLY A 176 10.19 17.33 -16.59
C GLY A 176 10.78 16.20 -17.46
N ILE A 177 10.65 14.94 -17.07
CA ILE A 177 11.15 13.77 -17.79
C ILE A 177 10.29 13.50 -19.01
N ILE A 178 8.96 13.52 -18.83
CA ILE A 178 7.97 13.33 -19.89
C ILE A 178 7.24 14.65 -20.12
N LYS A 179 7.05 14.97 -21.39
CA LYS A 179 6.25 16.13 -21.83
C LYS A 179 5.04 15.63 -22.63
N GLY A 180 4.00 16.45 -22.72
CA GLY A 180 2.87 16.20 -23.62
C GLY A 180 3.27 16.22 -25.10
N VAL A 181 2.35 15.77 -25.94
CA VAL A 181 2.54 15.70 -27.42
C VAL A 181 2.00 16.95 -28.14
N GLY A 182 1.50 17.93 -27.43
CA GLY A 182 0.85 19.14 -27.93
C GLY A 182 -0.56 19.27 -27.36
N ASP A 183 -1.17 20.46 -27.47
CA ASP A 183 -2.52 20.77 -26.98
C ASP A 183 -2.80 20.31 -25.53
N ASN A 184 -1.79 20.36 -24.69
CA ASN A 184 -1.79 19.85 -23.32
C ASN A 184 -2.23 18.36 -23.21
N LYS A 185 -1.97 17.52 -24.22
CA LYS A 185 -2.28 16.10 -24.21
C LYS A 185 -1.05 15.24 -23.89
N PHE A 186 -1.26 14.18 -23.13
CA PHE A 186 -0.23 13.20 -22.82
C PHE A 186 -0.11 12.09 -23.87
N ALA A 187 -1.20 11.68 -24.51
CA ALA A 187 -1.34 10.54 -25.41
C ALA A 187 -0.90 9.20 -24.75
N PRO A 188 -1.67 8.70 -23.77
CA PRO A 188 -1.25 7.54 -22.97
C PRO A 188 -1.17 6.24 -23.77
N LYS A 189 -2.12 6.02 -24.67
CA LYS A 189 -2.28 4.82 -25.51
C LYS A 189 -3.14 5.13 -26.73
N ASN A 190 -3.06 4.25 -27.74
CA ASN A 190 -3.85 4.36 -28.97
C ASN A 190 -5.25 3.76 -28.74
N PHE A 191 -6.31 4.54 -28.97
CA PHE A 191 -7.71 4.13 -28.81
C PHE A 191 -8.36 3.79 -30.15
N THR A 192 -8.15 4.64 -31.16
CA THR A 192 -8.74 4.44 -32.49
C THR A 192 -7.81 3.66 -33.42
N ASP A 193 -8.35 3.15 -34.51
CA ASP A 193 -7.55 2.45 -35.51
C ASP A 193 -6.63 3.40 -36.29
N GLU A 194 -7.01 4.68 -36.42
CA GLU A 194 -6.18 5.74 -36.98
C GLU A 194 -4.99 6.04 -36.05
N GLU A 195 -5.23 6.13 -34.74
CA GLU A 195 -4.16 6.32 -33.75
C GLU A 195 -3.21 5.13 -33.71
N LYS A 196 -3.73 3.88 -33.76
CA LYS A 196 -2.91 2.68 -33.83
C LYS A 196 -2.06 2.64 -35.11
N SER A 197 -2.65 3.00 -36.25
CA SER A 197 -1.94 2.99 -37.52
C SER A 197 -0.90 4.10 -37.67
N SER A 198 -1.13 5.24 -36.98
CA SER A 198 -0.18 6.36 -36.90
C SER A 198 0.86 6.23 -35.79
N GLY A 199 0.69 5.29 -34.84
CA GLY A 199 1.55 5.17 -33.67
C GLY A 199 1.48 6.37 -32.72
N TYR A 200 0.36 7.08 -32.67
CA TYR A 200 0.20 8.36 -31.97
C TYR A 200 0.67 8.35 -30.50
N ALA A 201 0.39 7.28 -29.79
CA ALA A 201 0.79 7.11 -28.39
C ALA A 201 2.03 6.22 -28.19
N ASN A 202 2.70 5.82 -29.26
CA ASN A 202 3.92 5.03 -29.19
C ASN A 202 5.11 5.93 -28.81
N ALA A 203 6.09 5.36 -28.13
CA ALA A 203 7.37 6.01 -27.92
C ALA A 203 8.38 5.53 -28.98
N SER A 204 9.09 6.46 -29.64
CA SER A 204 10.23 6.05 -30.47
C SER A 204 11.43 5.70 -29.58
N ARG A 205 12.39 4.93 -30.14
CA ARG A 205 13.64 4.59 -29.46
C ARG A 205 14.39 5.83 -28.97
N GLU A 206 14.52 6.87 -29.83
CA GLU A 206 15.16 8.13 -29.44
C GLU A 206 14.41 8.83 -28.29
N GLN A 207 13.08 8.88 -28.33
CA GLN A 207 12.29 9.48 -27.24
C GLN A 207 12.49 8.71 -25.92
N ALA A 208 12.49 7.39 -25.96
CA ALA A 208 12.69 6.53 -24.81
C ALA A 208 14.08 6.72 -24.17
N ILE A 209 15.12 6.74 -24.99
CA ILE A 209 16.51 6.99 -24.53
C ILE A 209 16.63 8.40 -23.94
N LEU A 210 16.01 9.40 -24.56
CA LEU A 210 16.06 10.78 -24.06
C LEU A 210 15.31 10.96 -22.73
N MET A 211 14.21 10.23 -22.50
CA MET A 211 13.59 10.17 -21.19
C MET A 211 14.56 9.62 -20.13
N ALA A 212 15.30 8.55 -20.46
CA ALA A 212 16.32 8.00 -19.58
C ALA A 212 17.47 9.01 -19.30
N VAL A 213 17.95 9.72 -20.33
CA VAL A 213 18.96 10.78 -20.15
C VAL A 213 18.47 11.92 -19.25
N ARG A 214 17.20 12.31 -19.38
CA ARG A 214 16.63 13.34 -18.50
C ARG A 214 16.59 12.88 -17.05
N MET A 215 16.33 11.61 -16.79
CA MET A 215 16.40 11.07 -15.44
C MET A 215 17.78 11.17 -14.80
N THR A 216 18.87 11.12 -15.58
CA THR A 216 20.22 11.29 -15.04
C THR A 216 20.53 12.70 -14.54
N LYS A 217 19.67 13.67 -14.89
CA LYS A 217 19.78 15.07 -14.42
C LYS A 217 19.03 15.29 -13.11
N LEU A 218 18.24 14.32 -12.66
CA LEU A 218 17.62 14.39 -11.34
C LEU A 218 18.70 14.20 -10.28
N ASP A 219 18.60 14.94 -9.19
CA ASP A 219 19.46 14.71 -8.02
C ASP A 219 19.02 13.40 -7.33
N ILE A 220 19.39 12.30 -7.95
CA ILE A 220 19.12 10.95 -7.46
C ILE A 220 20.26 10.60 -6.52
N LYS A 221 20.11 10.98 -5.25
CA LYS A 221 21.00 10.50 -4.20
C LYS A 221 20.47 9.13 -3.76
N LYS A 222 21.33 8.11 -3.80
CA LYS A 222 21.15 6.97 -2.90
C LYS A 222 21.03 7.58 -1.52
N THR A 223 19.94 7.37 -0.83
CA THR A 223 19.84 7.74 0.57
C THR A 223 20.70 6.78 1.38
N ASP A 224 22.02 6.96 1.31
CA ASP A 224 22.89 6.69 2.43
C ASP A 224 22.49 7.73 3.47
N ALA A 225 22.09 7.25 4.64
CA ALA A 225 21.63 8.09 5.72
C ALA A 225 22.66 9.17 6.06
N ALA A 226 22.53 10.37 5.50
CA ALA A 226 23.07 11.62 6.03
C ALA A 226 22.62 12.81 5.18
N GLU A 227 22.06 13.79 5.87
CA GLU A 227 21.94 15.19 5.52
C GLU A 227 21.02 15.57 4.36
N ASN A 228 19.75 15.66 4.69
CA ASN A 228 18.81 16.50 3.98
C ASN A 228 18.67 17.82 4.78
N ASP A 229 19.21 18.92 4.26
CA ASP A 229 19.10 20.27 4.85
C ASP A 229 17.68 20.87 4.69
N ASN A 230 16.71 20.06 4.32
CA ASN A 230 15.31 20.35 4.50
C ASN A 230 14.78 19.27 5.45
N PRO A 231 14.61 19.56 6.75
CA PRO A 231 14.12 18.55 7.68
C PRO A 231 12.72 18.18 7.22
N ASP A 232 12.60 16.98 6.61
CA ASP A 232 11.31 16.30 6.55
C ASP A 232 10.83 16.23 8.00
N PRO A 233 9.79 17.00 8.38
CA PRO A 233 9.32 17.02 9.76
C PRO A 233 8.84 15.64 10.21
N TYR A 234 8.79 14.67 9.31
CA TYR A 234 8.30 13.31 9.51
C TYR A 234 9.39 12.24 9.50
N ALA A 235 10.67 12.62 9.24
CA ALA A 235 11.80 11.67 9.23
C ALA A 235 12.15 11.10 10.62
N ALA A 236 11.58 11.62 11.69
CA ALA A 236 11.88 11.18 13.06
C ALA A 236 11.32 9.80 13.43
N GLY A 237 10.51 9.17 12.57
CA GLY A 237 9.89 7.86 12.82
C GLY A 237 10.65 6.65 12.27
N ASN A 238 11.77 6.86 11.54
CA ASN A 238 12.45 5.81 10.77
C ASN A 238 13.83 5.54 11.30
N GLN A 239 13.93 4.82 12.39
CA GLN A 239 15.23 4.40 12.89
C GLN A 239 15.44 2.90 12.68
N ASN A 240 16.62 2.56 12.18
CA ASN A 240 17.10 1.20 12.01
C ASN A 240 17.20 0.53 13.39
N LEU A 241 16.33 -0.40 13.69
CA LEU A 241 16.26 -1.07 15.00
C LEU A 241 17.47 -1.95 15.31
N GLU A 242 18.33 -2.22 14.33
CA GLU A 242 19.58 -2.97 14.55
C GLU A 242 20.54 -2.29 15.53
N ASN A 243 20.40 -0.97 15.72
CA ASN A 243 21.25 -0.17 16.61
C ASN A 243 20.53 0.37 17.86
N VAL A 244 19.26 0.01 18.07
CA VAL A 244 18.49 0.51 19.22
C VAL A 244 18.94 -0.19 20.49
N SER A 245 19.52 0.56 21.40
CA SER A 245 19.71 0.08 22.76
C SER A 245 18.34 -0.12 23.41
N GLU A 246 17.93 -1.37 23.67
CA GLU A 246 16.63 -1.72 24.33
C GLU A 246 16.37 -0.91 25.61
N LYS A 247 17.41 -0.41 26.26
CA LYS A 247 17.34 0.40 27.48
C LYS A 247 16.91 1.86 27.26
N ASN A 248 16.95 2.37 26.00
CA ASN A 248 16.65 3.77 25.72
C ASN A 248 15.47 3.98 24.77
N ALA A 249 14.84 2.91 24.28
CA ALA A 249 13.70 3.00 23.38
C ALA A 249 12.39 3.35 24.09
N TYR A 250 11.55 4.14 23.42
CA TYR A 250 10.14 4.35 23.74
C TYR A 250 9.31 3.87 22.55
N THR A 251 8.60 2.77 22.72
CA THR A 251 7.88 2.09 21.65
C THR A 251 6.42 2.50 21.58
N VAL A 252 5.96 2.93 20.42
CA VAL A 252 4.57 3.32 20.16
C VAL A 252 3.97 2.38 19.15
N ALA A 253 2.90 1.68 19.49
CA ALA A 253 2.16 0.83 18.58
C ALA A 253 0.86 1.50 18.12
N PHE A 254 0.55 1.37 16.85
CA PHE A 254 -0.65 1.90 16.21
C PHE A 254 -1.47 0.73 15.68
N ILE A 255 -2.71 0.58 16.14
CA ILE A 255 -3.61 -0.48 15.68
C ILE A 255 -4.89 0.12 15.14
N GLY A 256 -5.28 -0.31 13.93
CA GLY A 256 -6.44 0.26 13.24
C GLY A 256 -6.73 -0.42 11.92
N GLY A 257 -7.57 0.23 11.13
CA GLY A 257 -7.94 -0.17 9.76
C GLY A 257 -6.95 0.32 8.70
N SER A 258 -7.46 0.53 7.47
CA SER A 258 -6.66 1.04 6.34
C SER A 258 -6.10 2.45 6.57
N LEU A 259 -6.77 3.26 7.39
CA LEU A 259 -6.31 4.62 7.72
C LEU A 259 -5.08 4.60 8.63
N THR A 260 -4.92 3.55 9.43
CA THR A 260 -3.69 3.29 10.18
C THR A 260 -2.65 2.62 9.31
N GLU A 261 -3.03 1.64 8.47
CA GLU A 261 -2.13 0.96 7.53
C GLU A 261 -1.40 1.96 6.63
N GLY A 262 -2.12 2.91 6.02
CA GLY A 262 -1.55 4.01 5.21
C GLY A 262 -1.17 5.26 6.00
N GLY A 263 -1.08 5.18 7.32
CA GLY A 263 -0.98 6.32 8.23
C GLY A 263 0.41 6.90 8.48
N ALA A 264 1.40 6.63 7.63
CA ALA A 264 2.80 7.02 7.82
C ALA A 264 2.96 8.47 8.31
N MET A 265 2.24 9.40 7.72
CA MET A 265 2.35 10.83 8.02
C MET A 265 1.93 11.16 9.47
N TRP A 266 0.82 10.65 9.95
CA TRP A 266 0.38 10.95 11.31
C TRP A 266 1.06 10.07 12.37
N ILE A 267 1.53 8.87 11.99
CA ILE A 267 2.40 8.03 12.82
C ILE A 267 3.71 8.76 13.08
N ALA A 268 4.34 9.28 12.03
CA ALA A 268 5.56 10.07 12.14
C ALA A 268 5.35 11.37 12.93
N ALA A 269 4.20 12.04 12.78
CA ALA A 269 3.87 13.21 13.58
C ALA A 269 3.79 12.88 15.08
N THR A 270 3.17 11.75 15.45
CA THR A 270 3.14 11.28 16.85
C THR A 270 4.55 11.05 17.38
N ALA A 271 5.38 10.33 16.61
CA ALA A 271 6.78 10.09 16.97
C ALA A 271 7.56 11.41 17.13
N GLY A 272 7.34 12.38 16.24
CA GLY A 272 7.97 13.69 16.29
C GLY A 272 7.60 14.49 17.55
N GLU A 273 6.33 14.49 17.96
CA GLU A 273 5.91 15.16 19.20
C GLU A 273 6.50 14.49 20.44
N LEU A 274 6.54 13.17 20.47
CA LEU A 274 7.20 12.43 21.56
C LEU A 274 8.71 12.71 21.61
N LYS A 275 9.37 12.74 20.45
CA LYS A 275 10.82 13.05 20.37
C LYS A 275 11.15 14.45 20.87
N LYS A 276 10.30 15.45 20.60
CA LYS A 276 10.47 16.81 21.14
C LYS A 276 10.44 16.83 22.68
N LYS A 277 9.56 16.02 23.28
CA LYS A 277 9.38 15.93 24.73
C LYS A 277 10.36 14.98 25.40
N MET A 278 10.85 13.99 24.67
CA MET A 278 11.80 12.98 25.15
C MET A 278 13.03 12.93 24.22
N PRO A 279 13.84 14.01 24.16
CA PRO A 279 14.95 14.13 23.20
C PRO A 279 16.00 13.02 23.37
N ASP A 280 16.16 12.48 24.56
CA ASP A 280 17.13 11.42 24.87
C ASP A 280 16.61 10.02 24.56
N LYS A 281 15.30 9.87 24.26
CA LYS A 281 14.70 8.58 23.92
C LYS A 281 14.74 8.33 22.43
N GLU A 282 14.93 7.10 22.04
CA GLU A 282 14.69 6.63 20.69
C GLU A 282 13.21 6.27 20.56
N ILE A 283 12.50 6.90 19.62
CA ILE A 283 11.08 6.65 19.40
C ILE A 283 10.93 5.59 18.32
N VAL A 284 10.42 4.44 18.75
CA VAL A 284 10.16 3.29 17.86
C VAL A 284 8.67 3.21 17.56
N THR A 285 8.30 3.09 16.30
CA THR A 285 6.89 2.99 15.88
C THR A 285 6.58 1.61 15.30
N ILE A 286 5.46 1.03 15.73
CA ILE A 286 4.91 -0.23 15.23
C ILE A 286 3.58 0.07 14.56
N ASN A 287 3.51 -0.06 13.23
CA ASN A 287 2.25 0.08 12.51
C ASN A 287 1.54 -1.26 12.39
N ALA A 288 0.52 -1.48 13.20
CA ALA A 288 -0.37 -2.64 13.17
C ALA A 288 -1.72 -2.31 12.51
N GLY A 289 -1.76 -1.38 11.56
CA GLY A 289 -2.93 -1.11 10.73
C GLY A 289 -3.22 -2.26 9.77
N LYS A 290 -4.51 -2.55 9.51
CA LYS A 290 -4.92 -3.57 8.54
C LYS A 290 -6.20 -3.17 7.81
N GLY A 291 -6.06 -2.95 6.51
CA GLY A 291 -7.14 -2.47 5.64
C GLY A 291 -8.40 -3.32 5.69
N GLY A 292 -9.55 -2.64 5.70
CA GLY A 292 -10.86 -3.30 5.68
C GLY A 292 -11.27 -3.98 6.99
N THR A 293 -10.53 -3.81 8.10
CA THR A 293 -10.82 -4.48 9.38
C THR A 293 -11.33 -3.52 10.45
N GLY A 294 -12.29 -3.96 11.26
CA GLY A 294 -12.84 -3.22 12.40
C GLY A 294 -12.22 -3.62 13.74
N SER A 295 -12.76 -3.06 14.83
CA SER A 295 -12.26 -3.28 16.19
C SER A 295 -12.37 -4.74 16.65
N GLU A 296 -13.33 -5.53 16.15
CA GLU A 296 -13.43 -6.95 16.44
C GLU A 296 -12.17 -7.71 16.00
N TYR A 297 -11.73 -7.48 14.77
CA TYR A 297 -10.48 -8.03 14.25
C TYR A 297 -9.26 -7.46 14.99
N GLY A 298 -9.31 -6.16 15.33
CA GLY A 298 -8.30 -5.51 16.15
C GLY A 298 -8.11 -6.19 17.51
N ALA A 299 -9.20 -6.46 18.23
CA ALA A 299 -9.16 -7.13 19.53
C ALA A 299 -8.61 -8.56 19.45
N ALA A 300 -8.98 -9.30 18.39
CA ALA A 300 -8.51 -10.69 18.19
C ALA A 300 -7.00 -10.79 17.94
N ARG A 301 -6.41 -9.80 17.26
CA ARG A 301 -4.99 -9.76 16.90
C ARG A 301 -4.13 -8.87 17.80
N PHE A 302 -4.72 -8.21 18.79
CA PHE A 302 -4.02 -7.22 19.61
C PHE A 302 -2.74 -7.78 20.26
N MET A 303 -2.83 -8.94 20.89
CA MET A 303 -1.67 -9.52 21.57
C MET A 303 -0.57 -9.95 20.60
N THR A 304 -0.94 -10.37 19.39
CA THR A 304 0.02 -10.77 18.34
C THR A 304 0.71 -9.57 17.71
N ASP A 305 -0.07 -8.53 17.37
CA ASP A 305 0.39 -7.42 16.53
C ASP A 305 0.89 -6.21 17.35
N VAL A 306 0.48 -6.12 18.59
CA VAL A 306 0.81 -5.03 19.52
C VAL A 306 1.49 -5.55 20.77
N GLY A 307 0.85 -6.50 21.46
CA GLY A 307 1.33 -7.01 22.76
C GLY A 307 2.71 -7.66 22.67
N ALA A 308 3.02 -8.33 21.58
CA ALA A 308 4.32 -8.96 21.35
C ALA A 308 5.52 -7.99 21.38
N TYR A 309 5.27 -6.69 21.22
CA TYR A 309 6.30 -5.64 21.23
C TYR A 309 6.42 -4.89 22.56
N GLU A 310 5.59 -5.23 23.56
CA GLU A 310 5.56 -4.55 24.86
C GLU A 310 5.68 -3.02 24.72
N PRO A 311 4.76 -2.36 24.00
CA PRO A 311 4.85 -0.94 23.73
C PRO A 311 4.72 -0.09 25.00
N ASP A 312 5.25 1.13 24.96
CA ASP A 312 5.08 2.16 26.00
C ASP A 312 3.80 2.99 25.77
N MET A 313 3.32 3.02 24.51
CA MET A 313 2.08 3.70 24.10
C MET A 313 1.37 2.89 23.01
N VAL A 314 0.04 2.90 23.05
CA VAL A 314 -0.82 2.32 22.01
C VAL A 314 -1.82 3.36 21.51
N VAL A 315 -1.86 3.59 20.20
CA VAL A 315 -2.90 4.41 19.55
C VAL A 315 -3.87 3.49 18.83
N ILE A 316 -5.16 3.58 19.14
CA ILE A 316 -6.23 2.70 18.63
C ILE A 316 -7.16 3.51 17.72
N GLU A 317 -7.26 3.12 16.43
CA GLU A 317 -8.07 3.78 15.40
C GLU A 317 -8.99 2.79 14.70
N PHE A 318 -10.30 2.84 14.96
CA PHE A 318 -11.32 2.04 14.28
C PHE A 318 -12.62 2.80 14.03
N ALA A 319 -12.62 4.15 14.04
CA ALA A 319 -13.84 4.94 13.96
C ALA A 319 -14.59 4.76 12.64
N VAL A 320 -13.87 4.66 11.52
CA VAL A 320 -14.45 4.51 10.18
C VAL A 320 -14.90 3.08 9.92
N ASN A 321 -14.03 2.11 10.18
CA ASN A 321 -14.31 0.70 9.88
C ASN A 321 -15.46 0.11 10.72
N ASP A 322 -15.68 0.64 11.91
CA ASP A 322 -16.79 0.24 12.75
C ASP A 322 -18.10 0.96 12.42
N SER A 323 -18.09 1.97 11.52
CA SER A 323 -19.23 2.80 11.20
C SER A 323 -20.38 1.97 10.64
N GLY A 324 -21.28 1.46 11.11
CA GLY A 324 -22.31 0.52 10.64
C GLY A 324 -22.41 -0.73 11.49
N THR A 325 -21.55 -0.87 12.50
CA THR A 325 -21.69 -1.89 13.54
C THR A 325 -22.65 -1.41 14.64
N ASN A 326 -23.07 -2.31 15.51
CA ASN A 326 -23.92 -1.97 16.64
C ASN A 326 -23.10 -1.54 17.86
N GLU A 327 -23.77 -1.04 18.88
CA GLU A 327 -23.15 -0.61 20.16
C GLU A 327 -22.21 -1.66 20.75
N LYS A 328 -22.61 -2.94 20.70
CA LYS A 328 -21.81 -4.07 21.19
C LYS A 328 -20.44 -4.11 20.51
N GLY A 329 -20.39 -4.00 19.18
CA GLY A 329 -19.14 -3.99 18.42
C GLY A 329 -18.25 -2.83 18.83
N HIS A 330 -18.80 -1.62 18.89
CA HIS A 330 -18.03 -0.42 19.28
C HIS A 330 -17.52 -0.48 20.71
N LYS A 331 -18.30 -0.92 21.67
CA LYS A 331 -17.91 -0.89 23.09
C LYS A 331 -17.06 -2.11 23.46
N ALA A 332 -17.53 -3.31 23.22
CA ALA A 332 -16.88 -4.52 23.74
C ALA A 332 -15.47 -4.72 23.22
N TYR A 333 -15.23 -4.51 21.92
CA TYR A 333 -13.92 -4.76 21.34
C TYR A 333 -12.93 -3.62 21.59
N MET A 334 -13.40 -2.36 21.61
CA MET A 334 -12.55 -1.24 22.00
C MET A 334 -12.13 -1.37 23.47
N GLU A 335 -13.05 -1.69 24.36
CA GLU A 335 -12.72 -1.92 25.77
C GLU A 335 -11.80 -3.13 25.96
N SER A 336 -12.03 -4.21 25.20
CA SER A 336 -11.15 -5.38 25.21
C SER A 336 -9.71 -5.01 24.89
N MET A 337 -9.46 -4.17 23.87
CA MET A 337 -8.11 -3.72 23.54
C MET A 337 -7.48 -2.86 24.65
N VAL A 338 -8.24 -1.98 25.29
CA VAL A 338 -7.74 -1.22 26.46
C VAL A 338 -7.33 -2.16 27.59
N ARG A 339 -8.13 -3.19 27.87
CA ARG A 339 -7.82 -4.15 28.94
C ARG A 339 -6.65 -5.06 28.57
N GLN A 340 -6.53 -5.47 27.32
CA GLN A 340 -5.36 -6.20 26.83
C GLN A 340 -4.09 -5.35 26.99
N ALA A 341 -4.14 -4.06 26.63
CA ALA A 341 -3.03 -3.13 26.84
C ALA A 341 -2.65 -3.02 28.32
N LYS A 342 -3.63 -2.85 29.21
CA LYS A 342 -3.38 -2.80 30.67
C LYS A 342 -2.71 -4.06 31.23
N ASN A 343 -2.92 -5.21 30.59
CA ASN A 343 -2.33 -6.47 31.01
C ASN A 343 -0.91 -6.70 30.48
N LEU A 344 -0.37 -5.79 29.66
CA LEU A 344 1.04 -5.83 29.24
C LEU A 344 1.94 -5.40 30.41
N SER A 345 3.19 -5.88 30.41
CA SER A 345 4.12 -5.64 31.51
C SER A 345 4.42 -4.16 31.76
N LYS A 346 4.40 -3.34 30.70
CA LYS A 346 4.65 -1.90 30.78
C LYS A 346 3.41 -1.06 31.11
N GLU A 347 2.21 -1.67 31.04
CA GLU A 347 0.96 -0.92 31.17
C GLU A 347 0.97 0.37 30.34
N PRO A 348 0.94 0.29 28.99
CA PRO A 348 1.17 1.42 28.12
C PRO A 348 0.13 2.54 28.29
N THR A 349 0.51 3.75 27.95
CA THR A 349 -0.44 4.82 27.61
C THR A 349 -1.35 4.36 26.47
N VAL A 350 -2.64 4.71 26.52
CA VAL A 350 -3.59 4.43 25.43
C VAL A 350 -4.23 5.72 24.95
N ILE A 351 -4.28 5.90 23.63
CA ILE A 351 -4.97 7.02 22.96
C ILE A 351 -5.99 6.43 21.98
N PHE A 352 -7.20 6.98 21.96
CA PHE A 352 -8.14 6.75 20.87
C PHE A 352 -8.01 7.84 19.82
N LEU A 353 -7.83 7.47 18.56
CA LEU A 353 -7.87 8.37 17.44
C LEU A 353 -9.15 8.14 16.64
N TYR A 354 -9.97 9.17 16.49
CA TYR A 354 -11.19 9.07 15.68
C TYR A 354 -10.94 9.69 14.31
N ALA A 355 -10.63 8.81 13.38
CA ALA A 355 -10.55 9.15 11.97
C ALA A 355 -11.92 9.60 11.46
N PRO A 356 -12.03 10.72 10.76
CA PRO A 356 -13.31 11.21 10.27
C PRO A 356 -13.76 10.47 9.01
N ILE A 357 -15.06 10.48 8.79
CA ILE A 357 -15.62 10.27 7.46
C ILE A 357 -15.78 11.64 6.77
N PRO A 358 -15.53 11.74 5.46
CA PRO A 358 -15.67 13.00 4.72
C PRO A 358 -17.14 13.29 4.39
N ALA A 359 -17.95 13.59 5.40
CA ALA A 359 -19.38 13.82 5.31
C ALA A 359 -19.78 15.06 6.12
N GLU A 360 -20.85 15.72 5.70
CA GLU A 360 -21.47 16.83 6.41
C GLU A 360 -22.27 16.34 7.63
N LYS A 361 -22.47 17.24 8.62
CA LYS A 361 -23.19 16.92 9.86
C LYS A 361 -24.64 16.45 9.65
N ASP A 362 -25.24 16.82 8.54
CA ASP A 362 -26.61 16.41 8.22
C ASP A 362 -26.70 15.04 7.55
N ASP A 363 -25.60 14.51 7.05
CA ASP A 363 -25.56 13.19 6.42
C ASP A 363 -25.86 12.05 7.40
N ALA A 364 -26.59 11.04 6.93
CA ALA A 364 -26.89 9.85 7.72
C ALA A 364 -25.61 9.08 8.11
N SER A 365 -24.62 9.05 7.21
CA SER A 365 -23.32 8.43 7.45
C SER A 365 -22.56 9.14 8.58
N TYR A 366 -22.58 10.48 8.61
CA TYR A 366 -22.00 11.24 9.71
C TYR A 366 -22.68 10.95 11.05
N LYS A 367 -24.01 10.93 11.08
CA LYS A 367 -24.78 10.64 12.30
C LYS A 367 -24.46 9.23 12.84
N THR A 368 -24.34 8.25 11.95
CA THR A 368 -23.96 6.89 12.31
C THR A 368 -22.54 6.82 12.84
N TRP A 369 -21.59 7.47 12.18
CA TRP A 369 -20.20 7.59 12.62
C TRP A 369 -20.10 8.29 13.99
N LEU A 370 -20.79 9.43 14.16
CA LEU A 370 -20.80 10.19 15.40
C LEU A 370 -21.33 9.38 16.57
N GLN A 371 -22.39 8.57 16.34
CA GLN A 371 -22.91 7.66 17.37
C GLN A 371 -21.85 6.62 17.76
N GLY A 372 -21.12 6.07 16.81
CA GLY A 372 -20.01 5.14 17.07
C GLY A 372 -18.87 5.79 17.85
N VAL A 373 -18.53 7.05 17.53
CA VAL A 373 -17.56 7.84 18.30
C VAL A 373 -18.06 8.07 19.73
N ALA A 374 -19.34 8.44 19.91
CA ALA A 374 -19.90 8.65 21.23
C ALA A 374 -19.80 7.41 22.13
N TRP A 375 -20.07 6.22 21.59
CA TRP A 375 -19.90 4.96 22.33
C TRP A 375 -18.44 4.68 22.74
N LYS A 376 -17.48 5.04 21.90
CA LYS A 376 -16.04 4.91 22.22
C LYS A 376 -15.60 5.93 23.26
N GLU A 377 -16.16 7.14 23.23
CA GLU A 377 -15.92 8.18 24.22
C GLU A 377 -16.37 7.78 25.64
N GLU A 378 -17.42 6.99 25.77
CA GLU A 378 -17.83 6.43 27.06
C GLU A 378 -16.72 5.54 27.65
N ILE A 379 -16.07 4.72 26.83
CA ILE A 379 -14.92 3.89 27.23
C ILE A 379 -13.73 4.79 27.60
N ALA A 380 -13.41 5.77 26.74
CA ALA A 380 -12.32 6.69 26.99
C ALA A 380 -12.46 7.41 28.34
N LYS A 381 -13.64 7.94 28.64
CA LYS A 381 -13.95 8.60 29.93
C LYS A 381 -13.84 7.65 31.10
N HIS A 382 -14.35 6.42 30.98
CA HIS A 382 -14.29 5.44 32.08
C HIS A 382 -12.86 5.11 32.47
N TYR A 383 -12.00 4.88 31.48
CA TYR A 383 -10.58 4.56 31.72
C TYR A 383 -9.69 5.81 31.86
N GLY A 384 -10.22 7.02 31.65
CA GLY A 384 -9.48 8.27 31.72
C GLY A 384 -8.36 8.39 30.71
N ILE A 385 -8.58 7.82 29.50
CA ILE A 385 -7.65 7.88 28.38
C ILE A 385 -8.02 9.03 27.44
N LYS A 386 -7.00 9.58 26.77
CA LYS A 386 -7.18 10.66 25.78
C LYS A 386 -7.81 10.14 24.52
N SER A 387 -8.73 10.93 23.97
CA SER A 387 -9.20 10.77 22.60
C SER A 387 -8.85 11.99 21.76
N ILE A 388 -8.55 11.77 20.49
CA ILE A 388 -8.24 12.80 19.49
C ILE A 388 -9.26 12.65 18.37
N ASN A 389 -10.18 13.62 18.26
CA ASN A 389 -11.20 13.65 17.22
C ASN A 389 -10.74 14.53 16.05
N VAL A 390 -10.31 13.90 14.96
CA VAL A 390 -9.81 14.61 13.80
C VAL A 390 -10.91 15.40 13.08
N TYR A 391 -12.16 14.95 13.13
CA TYR A 391 -13.27 15.70 12.55
C TYR A 391 -13.50 17.04 13.24
N ASP A 392 -13.47 17.05 14.57
CA ASP A 392 -13.63 18.28 15.36
C ASP A 392 -12.48 19.25 15.08
N TYR A 393 -11.24 18.72 14.99
CA TYR A 393 -10.10 19.51 14.56
C TYR A 393 -10.31 20.14 13.17
N MET A 394 -10.78 19.36 12.20
CA MET A 394 -11.04 19.86 10.83
C MET A 394 -12.15 20.90 10.79
N GLN A 395 -13.18 20.77 11.65
CA GLN A 395 -14.23 21.80 11.77
C GLN A 395 -13.67 23.13 12.31
N GLU A 396 -12.81 23.04 13.31
CA GLU A 396 -12.14 24.22 13.87
C GLU A 396 -11.20 24.85 12.86
N ASP A 397 -10.37 24.06 12.19
CA ASP A 397 -9.47 24.51 11.14
C ASP A 397 -10.23 25.22 10.02
N TYR A 398 -11.31 24.59 9.50
CA TYR A 398 -12.20 25.23 8.53
C TYR A 398 -12.69 26.60 9.00
N ASN A 399 -13.19 26.69 10.22
CA ASN A 399 -13.73 27.95 10.76
C ASN A 399 -12.65 29.05 10.83
N ASN A 400 -11.41 28.66 11.09
CA ASN A 400 -10.29 29.59 11.19
C ASN A 400 -9.79 30.09 9.84
N ILE A 401 -9.83 29.25 8.79
CA ILE A 401 -9.20 29.57 7.48
C ILE A 401 -10.20 29.84 6.35
N LYS A 402 -11.51 29.59 6.54
CA LYS A 402 -12.53 29.66 5.47
C LYS A 402 -12.55 30.98 4.72
N GLU A 403 -12.42 32.11 5.42
CA GLU A 403 -12.44 33.45 4.81
C GLU A 403 -11.16 33.68 3.98
N GLU A 404 -9.99 33.36 4.53
CA GLU A 404 -8.70 33.52 3.85
C GLU A 404 -8.60 32.65 2.60
N LYS A 405 -9.05 31.39 2.69
CA LYS A 405 -8.98 30.40 1.61
C LYS A 405 -10.20 30.43 0.67
N GLY A 406 -11.22 31.22 0.98
CA GLY A 406 -12.43 31.36 0.18
C GLY A 406 -13.33 30.12 0.16
N TYR A 407 -13.28 29.28 1.20
CA TYR A 407 -14.18 28.14 1.33
C TYR A 407 -15.60 28.60 1.68
N LYS A 408 -16.57 28.28 0.83
CA LYS A 408 -17.97 28.67 1.05
C LYS A 408 -18.67 27.74 2.03
N THR A 409 -18.32 26.46 2.01
CA THR A 409 -18.92 25.41 2.84
C THR A 409 -17.84 24.53 3.42
N PHE A 410 -18.20 23.78 4.47
CA PHE A 410 -17.32 22.76 5.01
C PHE A 410 -17.08 21.63 4.00
N THR A 411 -18.08 21.34 3.13
CA THR A 411 -17.91 20.41 2.01
C THR A 411 -16.81 20.83 1.05
N ASP A 412 -16.70 22.13 0.73
CA ASP A 412 -15.62 22.63 -0.15
C ASP A 412 -14.25 22.40 0.50
N TYR A 413 -14.14 22.62 1.81
CA TYR A 413 -12.94 22.32 2.57
C TYR A 413 -12.63 20.81 2.57
N LEU A 414 -13.62 19.94 2.86
CA LEU A 414 -13.44 18.49 2.84
C LEU A 414 -12.99 17.98 1.46
N LYS A 415 -13.61 18.46 0.37
CA LYS A 415 -13.21 18.12 -1.01
C LYS A 415 -11.73 18.43 -1.25
N LYS A 416 -11.25 19.56 -0.76
CA LYS A 416 -9.85 19.96 -0.90
C LYS A 416 -8.93 19.08 -0.05
N MET A 417 -9.28 18.81 1.20
CA MET A 417 -8.45 18.03 2.12
C MET A 417 -8.39 16.55 1.73
N TYR A 418 -9.49 15.98 1.25
CA TYR A 418 -9.59 14.57 0.88
C TYR A 418 -9.32 14.30 -0.61
N GLN A 419 -8.94 15.30 -1.40
CA GLN A 419 -8.66 15.15 -2.84
C GLN A 419 -9.73 14.29 -3.53
N GLN A 420 -10.88 14.92 -3.82
CA GLN A 420 -12.03 14.21 -4.38
C GLN A 420 -11.65 13.46 -5.66
N SER A 421 -11.84 12.15 -5.69
CA SER A 421 -11.72 11.31 -6.89
C SER A 421 -13.11 10.91 -7.39
N GLY A 422 -13.53 11.43 -8.54
CA GLY A 422 -14.83 11.10 -9.13
C GLY A 422 -16.03 11.57 -8.28
N SER A 423 -16.99 10.66 -8.07
CA SER A 423 -18.24 10.93 -7.33
C SER A 423 -18.13 10.79 -5.81
N GLY A 424 -16.96 10.39 -5.27
CA GLY A 424 -16.78 10.12 -3.86
C GLY A 424 -15.51 10.73 -3.27
N PHE A 425 -15.50 10.87 -1.94
CA PHE A 425 -14.30 11.24 -1.22
C PHE A 425 -13.36 10.05 -1.10
N ASN A 426 -12.05 10.29 -1.28
CA ASN A 426 -11.05 9.30 -0.93
C ASN A 426 -10.83 9.31 0.58
N VAL A 427 -11.32 8.31 1.31
CA VAL A 427 -11.14 8.20 2.77
C VAL A 427 -9.67 8.18 3.21
N HIS A 428 -8.76 7.79 2.32
CA HIS A 428 -7.31 7.83 2.52
C HIS A 428 -6.66 9.18 2.24
N GLY A 429 -7.45 10.21 1.89
CA GLY A 429 -6.99 11.59 1.85
C GLY A 429 -6.92 12.21 3.25
N GLY A 430 -6.36 13.42 3.34
CA GLY A 430 -6.43 14.21 4.56
C GLY A 430 -5.47 13.83 5.69
N TYR A 431 -4.52 12.91 5.48
CA TYR A 431 -3.56 12.49 6.52
C TYR A 431 -2.75 13.64 7.15
N GLY A 432 -2.54 14.75 6.43
CA GLY A 432 -1.98 15.97 6.99
C GLY A 432 -2.81 16.52 8.15
N LYS A 433 -4.14 16.46 8.07
CA LYS A 433 -5.04 16.94 9.13
C LYS A 433 -5.04 16.03 10.36
N TYR A 434 -4.77 14.74 10.18
CA TYR A 434 -4.52 13.83 11.31
C TYR A 434 -3.24 14.21 12.05
N ALA A 435 -2.16 14.46 11.30
CA ALA A 435 -0.89 14.90 11.87
C ALA A 435 -1.02 16.23 12.64
N GLU A 436 -1.75 17.20 12.08
CA GLU A 436 -2.02 18.48 12.71
C GLU A 436 -2.88 18.34 13.98
N ALA A 437 -3.92 17.49 13.95
CA ALA A 437 -4.78 17.23 15.11
C ALA A 437 -3.99 16.58 16.25
N ILE A 438 -3.12 15.62 15.95
CA ILE A 438 -2.24 14.96 16.91
C ILE A 438 -1.27 15.98 17.50
N LYS A 439 -0.59 16.77 16.65
CA LYS A 439 0.32 17.81 17.10
C LYS A 439 -0.36 18.76 18.06
N LYS A 440 -1.54 19.28 17.70
CA LYS A 440 -2.34 20.16 18.55
C LYS A 440 -2.67 19.50 19.91
N ALA A 441 -3.11 18.24 19.89
CA ALA A 441 -3.44 17.52 21.12
C ALA A 441 -2.24 17.38 22.07
N PHE A 442 -1.05 17.07 21.53
CA PHE A 442 0.18 16.99 22.33
C PHE A 442 0.70 18.35 22.81
N GLU A 443 0.48 19.42 22.03
CA GLU A 443 0.84 20.78 22.43
C GLU A 443 -0.06 21.31 23.57
N GLU A 444 -1.38 21.05 23.49
CA GLU A 444 -2.38 21.56 24.42
C GLU A 444 -2.50 20.73 25.71
N ASP A 445 -2.32 19.40 25.62
CA ASP A 445 -2.57 18.47 26.73
C ASP A 445 -1.62 17.27 26.69
N TYR A 446 -0.33 17.54 26.81
CA TYR A 446 0.70 16.49 26.80
C TYR A 446 0.45 15.44 27.90
N ASP A 447 0.16 15.86 29.11
CA ASP A 447 -0.04 14.96 30.25
C ASP A 447 -1.25 14.05 30.04
N GLY A 448 -2.33 14.58 29.46
CA GLY A 448 -3.49 13.80 29.08
C GLY A 448 -3.15 12.78 27.99
N CYS A 449 -2.33 13.16 27.00
CA CYS A 449 -1.85 12.25 25.96
C CYS A 449 -0.93 11.14 26.50
N MET A 450 -0.29 11.36 27.66
CA MET A 450 0.60 10.40 28.32
C MET A 450 -0.09 9.62 29.44
N ALA A 451 -1.40 9.84 29.67
CA ALA A 451 -2.12 9.19 30.72
C ALA A 451 -2.29 7.68 30.48
N LYS A 452 -1.97 6.89 31.50
CA LYS A 452 -2.25 5.44 31.48
C LYS A 452 -3.73 5.19 31.80
N PRO A 453 -4.33 4.13 31.26
CA PRO A 453 -5.68 3.75 31.62
C PRO A 453 -5.83 3.51 33.11
N LYS A 454 -6.86 4.08 33.72
CA LYS A 454 -7.18 3.87 35.15
C LYS A 454 -7.42 2.41 35.45
N ASP A 455 -7.12 2.00 36.68
CA ASP A 455 -7.46 0.66 37.15
C ASP A 455 -8.90 0.62 37.67
N VAL A 456 -9.82 0.41 36.75
CA VAL A 456 -11.27 0.37 36.98
C VAL A 456 -11.86 -0.92 36.44
N GLY A 457 -13.06 -1.27 36.89
CA GLY A 457 -13.79 -2.45 36.43
C GLY A 457 -14.20 -2.35 34.94
N VAL A 458 -14.83 -3.41 34.46
CA VAL A 458 -15.43 -3.43 33.12
C VAL A 458 -16.53 -2.39 33.01
N TYR A 459 -16.46 -1.55 31.99
CA TYR A 459 -17.50 -0.55 31.70
C TYR A 459 -18.73 -1.22 31.05
N TYR A 460 -18.51 -1.95 29.95
CA TYR A 460 -19.58 -2.57 29.17
C TYR A 460 -19.96 -3.96 29.74
N ALA A 461 -20.54 -3.96 30.94
CA ALA A 461 -20.89 -5.17 31.68
C ALA A 461 -21.86 -6.13 30.94
N ALA A 462 -22.68 -5.62 30.02
CA ALA A 462 -23.60 -6.43 29.21
C ALA A 462 -22.86 -7.47 28.36
N GLU A 463 -21.63 -7.20 27.96
CA GLU A 463 -20.78 -8.08 27.16
C GLU A 463 -19.45 -8.38 27.86
N LYS A 464 -19.46 -8.45 29.20
CA LYS A 464 -18.29 -8.71 30.02
C LYS A 464 -17.45 -9.87 29.51
N LYS A 465 -18.06 -10.97 29.06
CA LYS A 465 -17.36 -12.12 28.52
C LYS A 465 -16.53 -11.82 27.26
N LEU A 466 -16.94 -10.84 26.44
CA LEU A 466 -16.18 -10.40 25.27
C LEU A 466 -15.08 -9.42 25.66
N VAL A 467 -15.39 -8.53 26.59
CA VAL A 467 -14.44 -7.52 27.09
C VAL A 467 -13.26 -8.18 27.79
N GLU A 468 -13.51 -9.24 28.57
CA GLU A 468 -12.47 -9.99 29.32
C GLU A 468 -11.97 -11.23 28.59
N ALA A 469 -12.41 -11.48 27.35
CA ALA A 469 -11.96 -12.61 26.57
C ALA A 469 -10.45 -12.57 26.32
N LYS A 470 -9.82 -13.74 26.39
CA LYS A 470 -8.44 -13.91 25.97
C LYS A 470 -8.43 -14.45 24.54
N TYR A 471 -7.53 -13.95 23.74
CA TYR A 471 -7.41 -14.34 22.34
C TYR A 471 -6.09 -15.09 22.11
N ASN A 472 -6.13 -16.10 21.26
CA ASN A 472 -4.97 -16.81 20.77
C ASN A 472 -5.06 -16.95 19.26
N PHE A 473 -3.94 -17.15 18.59
CA PHE A 473 -3.89 -17.40 17.16
C PHE A 473 -3.15 -18.69 16.87
N LEU A 474 -3.87 -19.68 16.35
CA LEU A 474 -3.27 -20.91 15.84
C LEU A 474 -2.77 -20.65 14.42
N THR A 475 -1.46 -20.66 14.25
CA THR A 475 -0.84 -20.59 12.93
C THR A 475 -1.07 -21.87 12.16
N VAL A 476 -0.89 -21.81 10.84
CA VAL A 476 -1.01 -23.03 9.99
C VAL A 476 -0.03 -24.14 10.37
N ASP A 477 1.08 -23.82 11.04
CA ASP A 477 2.09 -24.77 11.50
C ASP A 477 1.89 -25.22 12.96
N SER A 478 0.85 -24.76 13.62
CA SER A 478 0.57 -25.15 15.01
C SER A 478 0.41 -26.66 15.13
N ALA A 479 0.92 -27.22 16.21
CA ALA A 479 0.85 -28.66 16.49
C ALA A 479 -0.60 -29.18 16.60
N GLU A 480 -1.53 -28.29 16.89
CA GLU A 480 -2.98 -28.56 16.93
C GLU A 480 -3.60 -28.71 15.54
N MET A 481 -2.96 -28.18 14.47
CA MET A 481 -3.51 -28.19 13.11
C MET A 481 -3.28 -29.53 12.40
N ARG A 482 -4.26 -29.95 11.61
CA ARG A 482 -4.22 -31.16 10.75
C ARG A 482 -4.85 -30.85 9.41
N TYR A 483 -4.29 -31.39 8.33
CA TYR A 483 -4.70 -31.10 6.96
C TYR A 483 -5.08 -32.36 6.19
N ALA A 484 -6.09 -32.25 5.34
CA ALA A 484 -6.52 -33.30 4.42
C ALA A 484 -6.83 -32.68 3.03
N GLY A 485 -6.34 -33.29 1.96
CA GLY A 485 -6.47 -32.81 0.59
C GLY A 485 -5.22 -32.11 0.07
N ASP A 486 -5.32 -31.51 -1.12
CA ASP A 486 -4.21 -30.84 -1.81
C ASP A 486 -3.99 -29.42 -1.26
N TRP A 487 -3.34 -29.33 -0.12
CA TRP A 487 -2.86 -28.05 0.40
C TRP A 487 -1.42 -27.82 -0.03
N LYS A 488 -1.16 -26.61 -0.50
CA LYS A 488 0.22 -26.14 -0.75
C LYS A 488 0.51 -25.02 0.21
N THR A 489 1.63 -25.10 0.87
CA THR A 489 2.17 -23.92 1.56
C THR A 489 2.42 -22.84 0.51
N TYR A 490 2.07 -21.63 0.81
CA TYR A 490 2.62 -20.48 0.15
C TYR A 490 3.39 -19.72 1.22
N ASP A 491 4.68 -19.71 1.06
CA ASP A 491 5.46 -18.63 1.58
C ASP A 491 5.18 -17.50 0.58
N ALA A 492 4.16 -16.73 0.88
CA ALA A 492 4.19 -15.45 0.28
C ALA A 492 5.47 -14.83 0.80
N ASN A 493 6.36 -14.45 -0.06
CA ASN A 493 7.15 -13.27 0.13
C ASN A 493 6.17 -12.06 0.23
N TYR A 494 5.06 -12.28 0.91
CA TYR A 494 4.25 -11.27 1.51
C TYR A 494 5.10 -10.81 2.68
N LYS A 495 6.17 -10.12 2.35
CA LYS A 495 6.62 -9.02 3.18
C LYS A 495 5.34 -8.28 3.43
N PHE A 496 5.01 -8.08 4.67
CA PHE A 496 3.96 -7.18 5.07
C PHE A 496 4.05 -6.00 4.10
N GLU A 497 3.07 -5.84 3.20
CA GLU A 497 2.89 -4.59 2.50
C GLU A 497 2.45 -3.60 3.57
N THR A 498 3.39 -3.18 4.36
CA THR A 498 3.31 -1.86 4.87
C THR A 498 3.48 -1.02 3.62
N SER A 499 2.43 -0.37 3.19
CA SER A 499 2.52 0.82 2.34
C SER A 499 3.42 1.88 3.01
N ASP A 500 4.02 1.51 4.09
CA ASP A 500 4.89 2.22 4.98
C ASP A 500 6.28 1.62 4.82
N ALA A 501 7.06 2.21 3.89
CA ALA A 501 8.50 2.02 3.82
C ALA A 501 9.22 2.27 5.18
N ASN A 502 8.47 2.61 6.20
CA ASN A 502 8.87 3.17 7.47
C ASN A 502 8.49 2.31 8.69
N ALA A 503 7.76 1.22 8.52
CA ALA A 503 7.56 0.28 9.63
C ALA A 503 8.78 -0.62 9.74
N THR A 504 9.76 -0.19 10.45
CA THR A 504 10.89 -1.03 10.88
C THR A 504 10.43 -1.94 12.01
N ILE A 505 9.84 -3.08 11.64
CA ILE A 505 9.68 -4.19 12.56
C ILE A 505 11.03 -4.92 12.61
N PRO A 506 11.62 -5.19 13.79
CA PRO A 506 12.84 -5.96 13.88
C PRO A 506 12.72 -7.29 13.15
N GLU A 507 13.72 -7.71 12.41
CA GLU A 507 13.71 -8.95 11.61
C GLU A 507 13.34 -10.19 12.46
N LYS A 508 13.71 -10.21 13.74
CA LYS A 508 13.30 -11.24 14.73
C LYS A 508 11.79 -11.27 15.02
N HIS A 509 11.03 -10.24 14.67
CA HIS A 509 9.59 -10.11 14.89
C HIS A 509 8.78 -10.11 13.59
N TYR A 510 9.42 -10.24 12.42
CA TYR A 510 8.78 -10.30 11.11
C TYR A 510 7.88 -11.51 10.86
N LYS A 511 7.72 -12.36 11.83
CA LYS A 511 6.82 -13.51 11.72
C LYS A 511 5.41 -13.13 12.16
N TYR A 512 4.72 -12.32 11.35
CA TYR A 512 3.26 -12.34 11.38
C TYR A 512 2.79 -13.62 10.70
N PRO A 513 2.49 -14.67 11.46
CA PRO A 513 2.28 -15.99 10.89
C PRO A 513 1.09 -16.04 9.94
N PHE A 514 0.13 -15.10 10.08
CA PHE A 514 -1.06 -15.08 9.24
C PHE A 514 -0.97 -14.20 7.98
N PHE A 515 0.15 -13.50 7.78
CA PHE A 515 0.34 -12.67 6.57
C PHE A 515 1.47 -13.19 5.68
N THR A 516 2.48 -13.82 6.28
CA THR A 516 3.69 -14.27 5.58
C THR A 516 3.69 -15.75 5.28
N HIS A 517 2.95 -16.53 6.06
CA HIS A 517 2.91 -17.98 5.91
C HIS A 517 1.47 -18.48 5.96
N GLY A 518 1.08 -19.29 5.03
CA GLY A 518 -0.26 -19.83 4.93
C GLY A 518 -0.33 -21.03 4.02
N ILE A 519 -1.52 -21.57 3.87
CA ILE A 519 -1.78 -22.67 2.95
C ILE A 519 -2.85 -22.25 1.94
N LYS A 520 -2.72 -22.70 0.71
CA LYS A 520 -3.69 -22.52 -0.35
C LYS A 520 -4.25 -23.84 -0.84
N GLN A 521 -5.54 -23.86 -1.09
CA GLN A 521 -6.22 -25.01 -1.70
C GLN A 521 -5.94 -25.05 -3.20
N ALA A 522 -5.59 -26.23 -3.72
CA ALA A 522 -5.54 -26.42 -5.17
C ALA A 522 -6.92 -26.28 -5.80
N MET A 523 -7.00 -25.64 -6.97
CA MET A 523 -8.22 -25.10 -7.61
C MET A 523 -9.32 -26.10 -7.94
N LYS A 524 -9.17 -27.39 -7.74
CA LYS A 524 -10.12 -28.41 -8.25
C LYS A 524 -10.60 -29.44 -7.23
N THR A 525 -10.15 -29.40 -5.99
CA THR A 525 -10.45 -30.44 -5.00
C THR A 525 -11.11 -29.88 -3.74
N LYS A 526 -11.97 -30.67 -3.10
CA LYS A 526 -12.38 -30.40 -1.72
C LYS A 526 -11.16 -30.57 -0.84
N ALA A 527 -10.92 -29.63 0.04
CA ALA A 527 -9.87 -29.70 1.02
C ALA A 527 -10.45 -29.45 2.41
N GLY A 528 -9.82 -30.02 3.41
CA GLY A 528 -10.21 -29.86 4.78
C GLY A 528 -9.00 -29.66 5.69
N PHE A 529 -9.25 -29.05 6.81
CA PHE A 529 -8.30 -28.98 7.91
C PHE A 529 -9.06 -29.16 9.23
N GLY A 530 -8.35 -29.47 10.25
CA GLY A 530 -8.92 -29.59 11.58
C GLY A 530 -7.94 -29.13 12.64
N PHE A 531 -8.47 -28.76 13.78
CA PHE A 531 -7.69 -28.38 14.93
C PHE A 531 -8.37 -28.81 16.22
N TYR A 532 -7.57 -28.82 17.29
CA TYR A 532 -8.07 -29.12 18.63
C TYR A 532 -8.02 -27.86 19.48
N THR A 533 -9.12 -27.54 20.15
CA THR A 533 -9.22 -26.33 20.98
C THR A 533 -10.03 -26.53 22.24
N LYS A 534 -9.75 -25.72 23.28
CA LYS A 534 -10.59 -25.50 24.47
C LYS A 534 -11.25 -24.13 24.45
N ALA A 535 -11.13 -23.40 23.35
CA ALA A 535 -11.71 -22.07 23.23
C ALA A 535 -13.24 -22.14 23.27
N GLY A 536 -13.86 -21.11 23.81
CA GLY A 536 -15.33 -20.96 23.77
C GLY A 536 -15.87 -20.49 22.42
N SER A 537 -14.99 -20.03 21.53
CA SER A 537 -15.32 -19.75 20.12
C SER A 537 -14.07 -19.63 19.27
N PHE A 538 -14.24 -19.76 17.94
CA PHE A 538 -13.17 -19.54 16.97
C PHE A 538 -13.63 -18.76 15.76
N SER A 539 -12.70 -18.22 14.98
CA SER A 539 -12.88 -17.59 13.68
C SER A 539 -11.72 -17.95 12.75
N LEU A 540 -12.00 -18.10 11.47
CA LEU A 540 -10.98 -18.38 10.47
C LEU A 540 -10.40 -17.08 9.94
N ASN A 541 -9.07 -17.00 9.88
CA ASN A 541 -8.38 -15.94 9.16
C ASN A 541 -8.06 -16.42 7.74
N PHE A 542 -8.45 -15.67 6.74
CA PHE A 542 -8.29 -16.04 5.33
C PHE A 542 -8.08 -14.81 4.45
N THR A 543 -7.47 -15.00 3.28
CA THR A 543 -7.40 -13.95 2.27
C THR A 543 -8.62 -14.06 1.37
N ALA A 544 -9.41 -13.00 1.36
CA ALA A 544 -10.67 -12.96 0.66
C ALA A 544 -10.51 -12.77 -0.85
N ALA A 545 -11.41 -13.42 -1.61
CA ALA A 545 -11.67 -13.07 -2.99
C ALA A 545 -13.14 -12.66 -3.15
N THR A 546 -13.43 -11.89 -4.19
CA THR A 546 -14.79 -11.44 -4.53
C THR A 546 -15.73 -12.58 -4.91
N VAL A 547 -15.22 -13.81 -5.00
CA VAL A 547 -16.00 -15.03 -5.22
C VAL A 547 -15.74 -15.95 -4.03
N GLY A 548 -16.64 -15.96 -3.07
CA GLY A 548 -16.45 -16.65 -1.80
C GLY A 548 -16.61 -18.16 -1.89
N SER A 549 -15.87 -18.87 -1.03
CA SER A 549 -16.12 -20.26 -0.67
C SER A 549 -16.94 -20.34 0.60
N THR A 550 -17.61 -21.46 0.80
CA THR A 550 -18.24 -21.81 2.08
C THR A 550 -17.36 -22.82 2.80
N ALA A 551 -17.07 -22.57 4.06
CA ALA A 551 -16.39 -23.50 4.94
C ALA A 551 -17.40 -24.12 5.90
N LYS A 552 -17.58 -25.44 5.80
CA LYS A 552 -18.46 -26.23 6.66
C LYS A 552 -17.72 -26.72 7.89
N VAL A 553 -18.29 -26.49 9.04
CA VAL A 553 -17.72 -26.85 10.35
C VAL A 553 -18.37 -28.11 10.88
N TYR A 554 -17.58 -29.04 11.34
CA TYR A 554 -18.00 -30.24 12.04
C TYR A 554 -17.29 -30.33 13.40
N LEU A 555 -18.02 -30.76 14.42
CA LEU A 555 -17.50 -30.83 15.79
C LEU A 555 -17.47 -32.27 16.29
N ASP A 556 -16.37 -32.68 16.93
CA ASP A 556 -16.21 -33.95 17.63
C ASP A 556 -16.60 -35.18 16.80
N ASP A 557 -16.17 -35.23 15.54
CA ASP A 557 -16.48 -36.30 14.58
C ASP A 557 -17.98 -36.46 14.22
N ALA A 558 -18.80 -35.47 14.53
CA ALA A 558 -20.21 -35.47 14.13
C ALA A 558 -20.33 -35.50 12.60
N LYS A 559 -21.33 -36.25 12.10
CA LYS A 559 -21.63 -36.32 10.67
C LYS A 559 -22.49 -35.15 10.19
N THR A 560 -23.11 -34.46 11.11
CA THR A 560 -23.96 -33.28 10.82
C THR A 560 -23.12 -32.01 10.89
N GLU A 561 -23.37 -31.10 9.97
CA GLU A 561 -22.75 -29.78 9.96
C GLU A 561 -23.13 -29.01 11.24
N TYR A 562 -22.11 -28.52 11.95
CA TYR A 562 -22.27 -27.72 13.16
C TYR A 562 -22.52 -26.25 12.84
N ALA A 563 -21.78 -25.73 11.86
CA ALA A 563 -21.89 -24.36 11.39
C ALA A 563 -21.40 -24.23 9.94
N SER A 564 -21.84 -23.17 9.27
CA SER A 564 -21.38 -22.80 7.94
C SER A 564 -20.81 -21.39 7.96
N LEU A 565 -19.61 -21.21 7.42
CA LEU A 565 -18.88 -19.95 7.39
C LEU A 565 -18.73 -19.46 5.97
N SER A 566 -19.12 -18.22 5.72
CA SER A 566 -18.83 -17.55 4.45
C SER A 566 -17.41 -17.02 4.48
N CYS A 567 -16.61 -17.43 3.48
CA CYS A 567 -15.26 -16.93 3.25
C CYS A 567 -15.27 -15.90 2.11
N TYR A 568 -16.29 -15.05 2.07
CA TYR A 568 -16.46 -13.97 1.11
C TYR A 568 -16.07 -12.63 1.73
N SER A 569 -15.41 -11.79 0.95
CA SER A 569 -15.26 -10.36 1.24
C SER A 569 -15.52 -9.54 -0.01
N PRO A 570 -16.18 -8.38 0.09
CA PRO A 570 -16.33 -7.45 -1.02
C PRO A 570 -14.99 -6.83 -1.45
N TYR A 571 -13.94 -6.95 -0.63
CA TYR A 571 -12.61 -6.41 -0.88
C TYR A 571 -11.67 -7.52 -1.30
N HIS A 572 -11.18 -7.44 -2.56
CA HIS A 572 -10.25 -8.43 -3.09
C HIS A 572 -8.85 -8.26 -2.49
N GLY A 573 -8.22 -9.38 -2.13
CA GLY A 573 -6.82 -9.39 -1.69
C GLY A 573 -6.56 -8.99 -0.23
N VAL A 574 -7.58 -8.63 0.55
CA VAL A 574 -7.43 -8.30 1.97
C VAL A 574 -7.63 -9.53 2.86
N ASN A 575 -6.90 -9.59 3.97
CA ASN A 575 -7.14 -10.59 4.99
C ASN A 575 -8.43 -10.29 5.73
N TYR A 576 -9.20 -11.32 5.96
CA TYR A 576 -10.50 -11.24 6.58
C TYR A 576 -10.66 -12.33 7.63
N MET A 577 -11.54 -12.10 8.60
CA MET A 577 -11.96 -13.16 9.50
C MET A 577 -13.43 -13.53 9.25
N THR A 578 -13.77 -14.79 9.46
CA THR A 578 -15.16 -15.23 9.42
C THR A 578 -15.92 -14.71 10.64
N LYS A 579 -17.24 -14.86 10.63
CA LYS A 579 -18.00 -14.73 11.87
C LYS A 579 -17.50 -15.76 12.89
N TRP A 580 -17.53 -15.41 14.17
CA TRP A 580 -17.19 -16.31 15.26
C TRP A 580 -18.18 -17.48 15.33
N VAL A 581 -17.65 -18.67 15.54
CA VAL A 581 -18.41 -19.90 15.83
C VAL A 581 -18.26 -20.20 17.31
N ASP A 582 -19.34 -20.11 18.05
CA ASP A 582 -19.34 -20.49 19.46
C ASP A 582 -19.21 -22.03 19.60
N LEU A 583 -18.40 -22.46 20.53
CA LEU A 583 -18.17 -23.86 20.88
C LEU A 583 -18.75 -24.13 22.28
N PRO A 584 -19.02 -25.42 22.62
CA PRO A 584 -19.40 -25.78 23.98
C PRO A 584 -18.34 -25.32 24.98
N ASN A 585 -18.73 -24.52 25.96
CA ASN A 585 -17.84 -24.05 27.03
C ASN A 585 -17.91 -25.01 28.22
N ASP A 586 -17.55 -26.28 27.99
CA ASP A 586 -17.62 -27.37 28.97
C ASP A 586 -16.24 -27.77 29.54
N GLY A 587 -15.20 -26.98 29.21
CA GLY A 587 -13.81 -27.19 29.63
C GLY A 587 -13.10 -28.34 28.94
N LYS A 588 -13.75 -29.03 28.01
CA LYS A 588 -13.13 -30.12 27.23
C LYS A 588 -12.39 -29.58 26.01
N LYS A 589 -11.50 -30.42 25.51
CA LYS A 589 -10.83 -30.15 24.24
C LYS A 589 -11.69 -30.70 23.10
N HIS A 590 -12.21 -29.80 22.25
CA HIS A 590 -13.03 -30.14 21.09
C HIS A 590 -12.17 -30.31 19.85
N LYS A 591 -12.58 -31.25 18.99
CA LYS A 591 -12.02 -31.45 17.65
C LYS A 591 -12.89 -30.68 16.65
N VAL A 592 -12.35 -29.65 16.03
CA VAL A 592 -13.02 -28.88 14.97
C VAL A 592 -12.51 -29.35 13.62
N ILE A 593 -13.41 -29.71 12.72
CA ILE A 593 -13.09 -30.09 11.33
C ILE A 593 -13.73 -29.09 10.42
N ILE A 594 -12.95 -28.52 9.51
CA ILE A 594 -13.38 -27.56 8.51
C ILE A 594 -13.22 -28.19 7.12
N ILE A 595 -14.31 -28.19 6.36
CA ILE A 595 -14.30 -28.62 4.95
C ILE A 595 -14.62 -27.42 4.09
N VAL A 596 -13.68 -27.01 3.26
CA VAL A 596 -13.87 -25.91 2.32
C VAL A 596 -14.44 -26.46 1.02
N ASP A 597 -15.62 -25.98 0.64
CA ASP A 597 -16.26 -26.41 -0.60
C ASP A 597 -15.46 -25.90 -1.82
N LYS A 598 -15.55 -26.67 -2.90
CA LYS A 598 -14.90 -26.32 -4.17
C LYS A 598 -15.34 -24.92 -4.62
N PRO A 599 -14.39 -24.04 -5.00
CA PRO A 599 -14.75 -22.73 -5.54
C PRO A 599 -15.62 -22.85 -6.80
N THR A 600 -16.56 -21.93 -6.95
CA THR A 600 -17.51 -21.94 -8.06
C THR A 600 -16.93 -21.45 -9.39
N THR A 601 -15.74 -20.82 -9.36
CA THR A 601 -15.04 -20.31 -10.55
C THR A 601 -13.63 -20.84 -10.68
N SER A 602 -13.11 -20.92 -11.92
CA SER A 602 -11.84 -21.56 -12.26
C SER A 602 -10.58 -20.84 -11.75
N ASN A 603 -10.69 -19.59 -11.30
CA ASN A 603 -9.54 -18.74 -10.93
C ASN A 603 -9.44 -18.46 -9.44
N TYR A 604 -10.18 -19.16 -8.60
CA TYR A 604 -10.20 -18.91 -7.17
C TYR A 604 -9.30 -19.86 -6.38
N VAL A 605 -8.49 -19.29 -5.50
CA VAL A 605 -7.67 -20.02 -4.54
C VAL A 605 -8.08 -19.58 -3.14
N PHE A 606 -8.57 -20.52 -2.32
CA PHE A 606 -8.78 -20.27 -0.89
C PHE A 606 -7.42 -20.24 -0.20
N ARG A 607 -7.08 -19.07 0.38
CA ARG A 607 -5.85 -18.87 1.14
C ARG A 607 -6.22 -18.75 2.61
N PHE A 608 -5.66 -19.63 3.41
CA PHE A 608 -5.94 -19.74 4.83
C PHE A 608 -4.68 -19.39 5.63
N GLY A 609 -4.81 -18.44 6.55
CA GLY A 609 -3.71 -17.94 7.36
C GLY A 609 -3.68 -18.50 8.78
N GLY A 610 -4.79 -19.06 9.28
CA GLY A 610 -4.85 -19.62 10.63
C GLY A 610 -6.21 -19.44 11.30
N VAL A 611 -6.28 -19.76 12.58
CA VAL A 611 -7.50 -19.72 13.41
C VAL A 611 -7.32 -18.76 14.57
N PHE A 612 -8.21 -17.81 14.70
CA PHE A 612 -8.37 -17.06 15.95
C PHE A 612 -9.21 -17.88 16.92
N GLU A 613 -8.73 -18.02 18.12
CA GLU A 613 -9.41 -18.64 19.25
C GLU A 613 -9.78 -17.57 20.27
N ARG A 614 -10.95 -17.71 20.88
CA ARG A 614 -11.40 -16.82 21.94
C ARG A 614 -11.83 -17.65 23.15
N PHE A 615 -11.14 -17.41 24.26
CA PHE A 615 -11.39 -18.07 25.54
C PHE A 615 -12.17 -17.12 26.45
N TYR A 616 -13.26 -17.62 26.99
CA TYR A 616 -14.04 -16.90 27.97
C TYR A 616 -13.61 -17.32 29.38
N ASN A 617 -13.40 -16.34 30.24
CA ASN A 617 -13.10 -16.55 31.66
C ASN A 617 -14.35 -17.01 32.41
#